data_b032e46b0b38263e79182f86a4e941bf
#
_entry.id   b032e46b0b38263e79182f86a4e941bf
#
_cell.length_a   1.000
_cell.length_b   1.000
_cell.length_c   1.000
_cell.angle_alpha   90.00
_cell.angle_beta   90.00
_cell.angle_gamma   90.00
#
_symmetry.space_group_name_H-M   'P 1'
#
loop_
_entity.id
_entity.type
_entity.pdbx_description
1 polymer ?
#
loop_
_entity_poly.entity_id
_entity_poly.type
_entity_poly.pdbx_seq_one_letter_code
_entity_poly.pdbx_strand_id
1 'polypeptide(L)'
;GIWQYDQNAKRFIGHINGNGLTTREYVLGSMMHTSDDMIAFGTSDGITSFYPNVVRANKMEMGNVYLTNFIKAGKATNCLSDNFKIPYSENSFTLEFSLLNYKNTDNISFQYRINGGNWSSTNEGTNAVSFNKLKPGNYKLEVRATSNGQYSKKPTVINIKVCDPWYASPEAYLLYFLAIVSAVLYVFYTYERRRKADLEETKMQFLINATHDIRSP
;
A
#
# COMPACT_ATOMS: atom_id res chain seq x y z
N GLY A 1 -22.98 -3.73 -24.66
CA GLY A 1 -21.97 -4.76 -24.91
C GLY A 1 -22.59 -6.14 -25.12
N ILE A 2 -21.82 -7.06 -25.66
CA ILE A 2 -22.20 -8.46 -25.85
C ILE A 2 -21.71 -9.28 -24.68
N TRP A 3 -22.57 -10.14 -24.13
CA TRP A 3 -22.24 -11.05 -23.04
C TRP A 3 -22.40 -12.50 -23.51
N GLN A 4 -21.37 -13.29 -23.32
CA GLN A 4 -21.38 -14.73 -23.60
C GLN A 4 -21.56 -15.48 -22.29
N TYR A 5 -22.47 -16.45 -22.24
CA TYR A 5 -22.58 -17.35 -21.10
C TYR A 5 -21.69 -18.59 -21.34
N ASP A 6 -20.71 -18.78 -20.47
CA ASP A 6 -19.88 -19.98 -20.45
C ASP A 6 -20.56 -21.06 -19.59
N GLN A 7 -21.10 -22.07 -20.23
CA GLN A 7 -21.83 -23.15 -19.55
C GLN A 7 -20.93 -23.99 -18.64
N ASN A 8 -19.64 -24.17 -18.98
CA ASN A 8 -18.71 -24.96 -18.20
C ASN A 8 -18.27 -24.24 -16.92
N ALA A 9 -17.96 -22.96 -17.06
CA ALA A 9 -17.55 -22.10 -15.94
C ALA A 9 -18.74 -21.46 -15.20
N LYS A 10 -19.98 -21.62 -15.69
CA LYS A 10 -21.23 -21.06 -15.16
C LYS A 10 -21.12 -19.54 -14.91
N ARG A 11 -20.53 -18.82 -15.83
CA ARG A 11 -20.32 -17.36 -15.70
C ARG A 11 -20.57 -16.64 -17.03
N PHE A 12 -20.85 -15.34 -16.92
CA PHE A 12 -20.90 -14.43 -18.08
C PHE A 12 -19.52 -13.85 -18.37
N ILE A 13 -19.17 -13.79 -19.63
CA ILE A 13 -17.95 -13.17 -20.15
C ILE A 13 -18.37 -11.98 -21.00
N GLY A 14 -18.00 -10.76 -20.59
CA GLY A 14 -18.27 -9.55 -21.35
C GLY A 14 -17.30 -9.39 -22.50
N HIS A 15 -17.82 -9.20 -23.71
CA HIS A 15 -17.05 -8.82 -24.89
C HIS A 15 -17.27 -7.33 -25.14
N ILE A 16 -16.28 -6.54 -24.78
CA ILE A 16 -16.24 -5.10 -25.05
C ILE A 16 -15.21 -4.90 -26.18
N ASN A 17 -15.13 -3.72 -26.75
CA ASN A 17 -14.24 -3.41 -27.88
C ASN A 17 -12.90 -4.18 -27.86
N GLY A 18 -12.46 -4.66 -29.02
CA GLY A 18 -11.14 -5.25 -29.21
C GLY A 18 -11.10 -6.76 -29.49
N ASN A 19 -12.18 -7.51 -29.24
CA ASN A 19 -12.27 -8.95 -29.57
C ASN A 19 -12.90 -9.19 -30.95
N GLY A 20 -12.65 -8.30 -31.94
CA GLY A 20 -13.33 -8.30 -33.24
C GLY A 20 -14.65 -7.53 -33.24
N LEU A 21 -15.01 -6.94 -32.09
CA LEU A 21 -16.19 -6.09 -31.95
C LEU A 21 -15.78 -4.62 -32.06
N THR A 22 -16.54 -3.84 -32.82
CA THR A 22 -16.19 -2.46 -33.17
C THR A 22 -16.90 -1.40 -32.34
N THR A 23 -17.94 -1.79 -31.59
CA THR A 23 -18.75 -0.86 -30.79
C THR A 23 -19.20 -1.43 -29.46
N ARG A 24 -19.56 -0.55 -28.54
CA ARG A 24 -20.15 -0.88 -27.23
C ARG A 24 -21.67 -0.78 -27.21
N GLU A 25 -22.26 -0.10 -28.18
CA GLU A 25 -23.67 0.20 -28.25
C GLU A 25 -24.37 -0.67 -29.29
N TYR A 26 -25.30 -1.47 -28.83
CA TYR A 26 -26.08 -2.39 -29.62
C TYR A 26 -27.55 -2.02 -29.54
N VAL A 27 -28.24 -2.12 -30.69
CA VAL A 27 -29.68 -1.83 -30.79
C VAL A 27 -30.43 -3.06 -30.27
N LEU A 28 -31.35 -2.86 -29.36
CA LEU A 28 -32.16 -3.93 -28.76
C LEU A 28 -33.02 -4.61 -29.86
N GLY A 29 -33.00 -5.93 -29.90
CA GLY A 29 -33.78 -6.70 -30.87
C GLY A 29 -33.18 -6.82 -32.29
N SER A 30 -32.02 -6.20 -32.53
CA SER A 30 -31.33 -6.21 -33.83
C SER A 30 -30.33 -7.37 -33.96
N MET A 31 -30.73 -8.61 -33.72
CA MET A 31 -29.88 -9.79 -33.88
C MET A 31 -30.31 -10.63 -35.05
N MET A 32 -29.34 -11.08 -35.85
CA MET A 32 -29.55 -12.07 -36.94
C MET A 32 -28.49 -13.17 -36.79
N HIS A 33 -28.92 -14.41 -36.93
CA HIS A 33 -28.07 -15.59 -37.06
C HIS A 33 -28.15 -16.11 -38.46
N THR A 34 -27.03 -16.23 -39.14
CA THR A 34 -26.98 -16.69 -40.54
C THR A 34 -26.75 -18.19 -40.61
N SER A 35 -27.02 -18.78 -41.76
CA SER A 35 -26.89 -20.24 -42.00
C SER A 35 -25.44 -20.75 -41.90
N ASP A 36 -24.48 -19.88 -42.05
CA ASP A 36 -23.03 -20.15 -41.92
C ASP A 36 -22.49 -19.91 -40.52
N ASP A 37 -23.37 -19.84 -39.51
CA ASP A 37 -23.05 -19.68 -38.07
C ASP A 37 -22.46 -18.30 -37.72
N MET A 38 -22.62 -17.30 -38.54
CA MET A 38 -22.28 -15.92 -38.25
C MET A 38 -23.41 -15.24 -37.49
N ILE A 39 -23.07 -14.48 -36.46
CA ILE A 39 -24.01 -13.65 -35.69
C ILE A 39 -23.78 -12.19 -36.07
N ALA A 40 -24.87 -11.47 -36.41
CA ALA A 40 -24.83 -10.04 -36.68
C ALA A 40 -25.74 -9.28 -35.72
N PHE A 41 -25.29 -8.12 -35.30
CA PHE A 41 -26.02 -7.18 -34.43
C PHE A 41 -26.06 -5.79 -35.10
N GLY A 42 -27.20 -5.14 -35.03
CA GLY A 42 -27.28 -3.71 -35.32
C GLY A 42 -26.64 -2.88 -34.20
N THR A 43 -25.94 -1.83 -34.57
CA THR A 43 -25.24 -0.93 -33.66
C THR A 43 -25.58 0.50 -34.01
N SER A 44 -25.20 1.48 -33.18
CA SER A 44 -25.36 2.91 -33.45
C SER A 44 -24.65 3.33 -34.73
N ASP A 45 -23.56 2.65 -35.08
CA ASP A 45 -22.66 3.02 -36.18
C ASP A 45 -22.76 2.09 -37.42
N GLY A 46 -23.71 1.12 -37.38
CA GLY A 46 -23.88 0.17 -38.48
C GLY A 46 -24.17 -1.25 -38.01
N ILE A 47 -23.53 -2.24 -38.59
CA ILE A 47 -23.72 -3.66 -38.28
C ILE A 47 -22.37 -4.26 -37.85
N THR A 48 -22.37 -4.90 -36.69
CA THR A 48 -21.23 -5.72 -36.24
C THR A 48 -21.56 -7.19 -36.44
N SER A 49 -20.74 -7.91 -37.20
CA SER A 49 -20.89 -9.35 -37.43
C SER A 49 -19.61 -10.11 -37.05
N PHE A 50 -19.78 -11.30 -36.51
CA PHE A 50 -18.67 -12.17 -36.13
C PHE A 50 -19.08 -13.64 -36.08
N TYR A 51 -18.07 -14.51 -36.15
CA TYR A 51 -18.24 -15.94 -35.90
C TYR A 51 -17.98 -16.24 -34.42
N PRO A 52 -18.92 -16.88 -33.69
CA PRO A 52 -18.77 -17.14 -32.24
C PRO A 52 -17.49 -17.89 -31.87
N ASN A 53 -17.04 -18.80 -32.75
CA ASN A 53 -15.80 -19.58 -32.56
C ASN A 53 -14.55 -18.69 -32.56
N VAL A 54 -14.51 -17.64 -33.38
CA VAL A 54 -13.39 -16.72 -33.48
C VAL A 54 -13.31 -15.85 -32.19
N VAL A 55 -14.45 -15.40 -31.70
CA VAL A 55 -14.55 -14.64 -30.46
C VAL A 55 -14.17 -15.51 -29.28
N ARG A 56 -14.55 -16.80 -29.23
CA ARG A 56 -14.17 -17.76 -28.21
C ARG A 56 -12.67 -18.09 -28.19
N ALA A 57 -12.04 -18.15 -29.35
CA ALA A 57 -10.63 -18.51 -29.50
C ALA A 57 -9.67 -17.43 -28.99
N ASN A 58 -10.11 -16.19 -28.89
CA ASN A 58 -9.30 -15.09 -28.36
C ASN A 58 -9.18 -15.17 -26.82
N LYS A 59 -8.61 -16.26 -26.31
CA LYS A 59 -8.09 -16.28 -24.94
C LYS A 59 -6.98 -15.26 -24.84
N MET A 60 -7.25 -14.18 -24.15
CA MET A 60 -6.24 -13.18 -23.86
C MET A 60 -5.15 -13.81 -22.99
N GLU A 61 -3.98 -14.03 -23.55
CA GLU A 61 -2.81 -14.37 -22.73
C GLU A 61 -2.44 -13.12 -21.93
N MET A 62 -2.74 -13.14 -20.64
CA MET A 62 -2.34 -12.06 -19.76
C MET A 62 -0.83 -12.12 -19.53
N GLY A 63 -0.13 -11.08 -19.97
CA GLY A 63 1.28 -10.87 -19.70
C GLY A 63 1.58 -10.68 -18.23
N ASN A 64 2.82 -10.33 -17.93
CA ASN A 64 3.23 -9.97 -16.57
C ASN A 64 2.80 -8.54 -16.24
N VAL A 65 2.50 -8.30 -14.99
CA VAL A 65 2.26 -6.95 -14.45
C VAL A 65 3.61 -6.31 -14.15
N TYR A 66 3.77 -5.04 -14.48
CA TYR A 66 4.96 -4.25 -14.20
C TYR A 66 4.59 -3.04 -13.36
N LEU A 67 5.45 -2.68 -12.42
CA LEU A 67 5.40 -1.41 -11.72
C LEU A 67 5.88 -0.33 -12.70
N THR A 68 5.02 0.62 -13.05
CA THR A 68 5.33 1.68 -14.01
C THR A 68 5.67 2.98 -13.32
N ASN A 69 5.09 3.23 -12.15
CA ASN A 69 5.32 4.47 -11.43
C ASN A 69 5.24 4.24 -9.92
N PHE A 70 6.09 4.95 -9.20
CA PHE A 70 6.09 4.99 -7.74
C PHE A 70 6.03 6.45 -7.30
N ILE A 71 4.88 6.89 -6.81
CA ILE A 71 4.61 8.29 -6.46
C ILE A 71 4.67 8.45 -4.95
N LYS A 72 5.60 9.30 -4.48
CA LYS A 72 5.74 9.72 -3.09
C LYS A 72 5.60 11.23 -2.99
N ALA A 73 4.79 11.72 -2.07
CA ALA A 73 4.55 13.16 -1.89
C ALA A 73 4.25 13.91 -3.21
N GLY A 74 3.51 13.26 -4.12
CA GLY A 74 3.16 13.82 -5.43
C GLY A 74 4.28 13.82 -6.47
N LYS A 75 5.45 13.24 -6.17
CA LYS A 75 6.59 13.13 -7.11
C LYS A 75 6.83 11.68 -7.50
N ALA A 76 6.97 11.45 -8.80
CA ALA A 76 7.38 10.16 -9.34
C ALA A 76 8.83 9.85 -8.94
N THR A 77 9.04 8.62 -8.49
CA THR A 77 10.35 8.11 -8.08
C THR A 77 10.73 6.94 -8.97
N ASN A 78 12.02 6.63 -9.07
CA ASN A 78 12.50 5.49 -9.84
C ASN A 78 11.84 4.18 -9.37
N CYS A 79 11.27 3.44 -10.31
CA CYS A 79 10.53 2.19 -10.09
C CYS A 79 11.25 0.94 -10.66
N LEU A 80 12.54 1.04 -11.01
CA LEU A 80 13.33 -0.07 -11.57
C LEU A 80 13.73 -1.14 -10.55
N SER A 81 13.40 -0.94 -9.28
CA SER A 81 13.72 -1.89 -8.21
C SER A 81 12.46 -2.56 -7.69
N ASP A 82 12.57 -3.82 -7.30
CA ASP A 82 11.50 -4.55 -6.58
C ASP A 82 11.56 -4.35 -5.06
N ASN A 83 12.55 -3.58 -4.56
CA ASN A 83 12.76 -3.33 -3.14
C ASN A 83 12.78 -1.82 -2.87
N PHE A 84 11.85 -1.35 -2.07
CA PHE A 84 11.73 0.06 -1.72
C PHE A 84 11.90 0.26 -0.22
N LYS A 85 12.76 1.22 0.15
CA LYS A 85 12.92 1.70 1.52
C LYS A 85 12.29 3.08 1.63
N ILE A 86 11.29 3.21 2.48
CA ILE A 86 10.47 4.42 2.62
C ILE A 86 10.71 5.01 4.01
N PRO A 87 11.12 6.27 4.13
CA PRO A 87 11.22 6.94 5.43
C PRO A 87 9.83 7.12 6.04
N TYR A 88 9.74 7.13 7.36
CA TYR A 88 8.48 7.30 8.08
C TYR A 88 7.69 8.56 7.67
N SER A 89 8.39 9.64 7.34
CA SER A 89 7.78 10.91 6.90
C SER A 89 7.06 10.81 5.55
N GLU A 90 7.37 9.80 4.72
CA GLU A 90 6.82 9.58 3.38
C GLU A 90 5.98 8.29 3.29
N ASN A 91 5.41 7.85 4.40
CA ASN A 91 4.66 6.59 4.50
C ASN A 91 3.29 6.58 3.81
N SER A 92 2.98 7.63 3.03
CA SER A 92 1.84 7.73 2.13
C SER A 92 2.35 7.80 0.70
N PHE A 93 1.98 6.83 -0.14
CA PHE A 93 2.49 6.69 -1.49
C PHE A 93 1.51 5.92 -2.39
N THR A 94 1.68 6.07 -3.69
CA THR A 94 0.89 5.38 -4.71
C THR A 94 1.80 4.59 -5.64
N LEU A 95 1.40 3.39 -5.96
CA LEU A 95 2.05 2.50 -6.92
C LEU A 95 1.13 2.33 -8.13
N GLU A 96 1.65 2.60 -9.32
CA GLU A 96 0.93 2.41 -10.57
C GLU A 96 1.49 1.21 -11.33
N PHE A 97 0.60 0.42 -11.89
CA PHE A 97 0.92 -0.82 -12.58
C PHE A 97 0.47 -0.77 -14.02
N SER A 98 1.16 -1.49 -14.87
CA SER A 98 0.75 -1.71 -16.25
C SER A 98 0.93 -3.18 -16.63
N LEU A 99 0.01 -3.63 -17.44
CA LEU A 99 0.15 -4.85 -18.20
C LEU A 99 0.62 -4.44 -19.60
N LEU A 100 1.84 -4.78 -19.99
CA LEU A 100 2.38 -4.43 -21.31
C LEU A 100 1.65 -5.22 -22.44
N ASN A 101 0.33 -5.14 -22.43
CA ASN A 101 -0.54 -5.72 -23.44
C ASN A 101 -1.50 -4.64 -23.94
N TYR A 102 -1.27 -4.18 -25.14
CA TYR A 102 -2.05 -3.10 -25.77
C TYR A 102 -3.39 -3.58 -26.34
N LYS A 103 -3.70 -4.88 -26.25
CA LYS A 103 -4.99 -5.43 -26.69
C LYS A 103 -5.97 -5.48 -25.51
N ASN A 104 -7.15 -4.87 -25.65
CA ASN A 104 -8.26 -4.92 -24.69
C ASN A 104 -7.95 -4.39 -23.28
N THR A 105 -7.35 -3.21 -23.19
CA THR A 105 -7.00 -2.54 -21.93
C THR A 105 -8.22 -2.18 -21.08
N ASP A 106 -9.37 -1.99 -21.69
CA ASP A 106 -10.59 -1.49 -21.04
C ASP A 106 -11.22 -2.46 -20.02
N ASN A 107 -10.84 -3.74 -20.05
CA ASN A 107 -11.40 -4.78 -19.17
C ASN A 107 -10.37 -5.36 -18.21
N ILE A 108 -9.23 -4.69 -18.05
CA ILE A 108 -8.19 -5.11 -17.13
C ILE A 108 -8.42 -4.42 -15.80
N SER A 109 -8.55 -5.21 -14.75
CA SER A 109 -8.47 -4.75 -13.37
C SER A 109 -7.29 -5.39 -12.67
N PHE A 110 -6.80 -4.73 -11.62
CA PHE A 110 -5.68 -5.23 -10.84
C PHE A 110 -6.18 -5.73 -9.48
N GLN A 111 -5.55 -6.80 -9.01
CA GLN A 111 -5.74 -7.29 -7.66
C GLN A 111 -4.41 -7.28 -6.94
N TYR A 112 -4.44 -6.92 -5.69
CA TYR A 112 -3.27 -6.90 -4.85
C TYR A 112 -3.53 -7.58 -3.51
N ARG A 113 -2.46 -8.06 -2.88
CA ARG A 113 -2.48 -8.52 -1.50
C ARG A 113 -1.19 -8.15 -0.79
N ILE A 114 -1.27 -8.03 0.53
CA ILE A 114 -0.14 -7.67 1.39
C ILE A 114 0.16 -8.84 2.32
N ASN A 115 1.43 -9.23 2.42
CA ASN A 115 1.92 -10.27 3.32
C ASN A 115 1.14 -11.59 3.24
N GLY A 116 0.74 -11.99 2.02
CA GLY A 116 0.00 -13.24 1.81
C GLY A 116 -1.47 -13.21 2.26
N GLY A 117 -2.01 -12.05 2.61
CA GLY A 117 -3.42 -11.88 2.98
C GLY A 117 -4.40 -12.10 1.83
N ASN A 118 -5.64 -11.71 2.01
CA ASN A 118 -6.67 -11.83 1.00
C ASN A 118 -6.42 -10.89 -0.20
N TRP A 119 -6.84 -11.32 -1.39
CA TRP A 119 -6.80 -10.50 -2.58
C TRP A 119 -7.86 -9.40 -2.52
N SER A 120 -7.43 -8.17 -2.72
CA SER A 120 -8.30 -6.99 -2.87
C SER A 120 -8.21 -6.48 -4.30
N SER A 121 -9.34 -6.10 -4.88
CA SER A 121 -9.36 -5.52 -6.23
C SER A 121 -9.16 -4.01 -6.17
N THR A 122 -8.47 -3.45 -7.16
CA THR A 122 -8.52 -2.01 -7.43
C THR A 122 -9.89 -1.65 -7.98
N ASN A 123 -10.27 -0.37 -7.92
CA ASN A 123 -11.48 0.10 -8.57
C ASN A 123 -11.39 -0.14 -10.09
N GLU A 124 -12.53 -0.38 -10.73
CA GLU A 124 -12.57 -0.55 -12.18
C GLU A 124 -11.94 0.67 -12.88
N GLY A 125 -11.10 0.39 -13.88
CA GLY A 125 -10.39 1.41 -14.63
C GLY A 125 -9.20 2.06 -13.90
N THR A 126 -8.88 1.68 -12.66
CA THR A 126 -7.69 2.16 -11.96
C THR A 126 -6.57 1.13 -11.97
N ASN A 127 -5.39 1.60 -12.34
CA ASN A 127 -4.16 0.82 -12.36
C ASN A 127 -3.24 1.16 -11.18
N ALA A 128 -3.77 1.78 -10.14
CA ALA A 128 -3.03 2.32 -9.01
C ALA A 128 -3.50 1.74 -7.68
N VAL A 129 -2.55 1.53 -6.77
CA VAL A 129 -2.79 1.16 -5.37
C VAL A 129 -2.17 2.24 -4.49
N SER A 130 -2.99 2.89 -3.66
CA SER A 130 -2.56 3.94 -2.76
C SER A 130 -2.54 3.46 -1.32
N PHE A 131 -1.46 3.78 -0.63
CA PHE A 131 -1.29 3.52 0.79
C PHE A 131 -1.24 4.83 1.55
N ASN A 132 -2.03 4.95 2.59
CA ASN A 132 -2.09 6.14 3.44
C ASN A 132 -1.56 5.80 4.84
N LYS A 133 -0.51 6.51 5.28
CA LYS A 133 0.08 6.39 6.63
C LYS A 133 0.38 4.93 7.02
N LEU A 134 1.07 4.21 6.14
CA LEU A 134 1.47 2.84 6.39
C LEU A 134 2.39 2.78 7.62
N LYS A 135 2.12 1.86 8.54
CA LYS A 135 2.91 1.69 9.77
C LYS A 135 4.34 1.24 9.45
N PRO A 136 5.32 1.53 10.32
CA PRO A 136 6.66 0.94 10.19
C PRO A 136 6.61 -0.58 10.11
N GLY A 137 7.45 -1.15 9.24
CA GLY A 137 7.50 -2.60 9.04
C GLY A 137 7.91 -3.02 7.64
N ASN A 138 7.94 -4.33 7.41
CA ASN A 138 8.23 -4.93 6.12
C ASN A 138 6.93 -5.45 5.50
N TYR A 139 6.71 -5.07 4.25
CA TYR A 139 5.51 -5.43 3.49
C TYR A 139 5.91 -6.10 2.19
N LYS A 140 5.33 -7.25 1.94
CA LYS A 140 5.40 -7.94 0.65
C LYS A 140 4.09 -7.69 -0.09
N LEU A 141 4.13 -6.82 -1.08
CA LEU A 141 3.00 -6.54 -1.96
C LEU A 141 3.07 -7.48 -3.16
N GLU A 142 2.01 -8.21 -3.39
CA GLU A 142 1.85 -9.05 -4.58
C GLU A 142 0.70 -8.49 -5.41
N VAL A 143 0.95 -8.28 -6.71
CA VAL A 143 -0.02 -7.69 -7.63
C VAL A 143 -0.19 -8.60 -8.84
N ARG A 144 -1.44 -8.80 -9.25
CA ARG A 144 -1.80 -9.54 -10.46
C ARG A 144 -2.86 -8.79 -11.24
N ALA A 145 -2.86 -8.94 -12.54
CA ALA A 145 -3.94 -8.46 -13.38
C ALA A 145 -5.02 -9.52 -13.51
N THR A 146 -6.25 -9.09 -13.64
CA THR A 146 -7.41 -9.94 -13.92
C THR A 146 -8.26 -9.33 -15.03
N SER A 147 -8.78 -10.17 -15.90
CA SER A 147 -9.76 -9.81 -16.91
C SER A 147 -10.68 -11.00 -17.16
N ASN A 148 -11.99 -10.77 -17.09
CA ASN A 148 -13.00 -11.82 -17.33
C ASN A 148 -12.74 -13.11 -16.51
N GLY A 149 -12.21 -12.98 -15.28
CA GLY A 149 -11.90 -14.10 -14.37
C GLY A 149 -10.65 -14.91 -14.76
N GLN A 150 -9.86 -14.43 -15.72
CA GLN A 150 -8.50 -14.91 -15.97
C GLN A 150 -7.50 -14.04 -15.20
N TYR A 151 -6.37 -14.63 -14.83
CA TYR A 151 -5.33 -13.96 -14.05
C TYR A 151 -4.01 -13.95 -14.80
N SER A 152 -3.16 -12.96 -14.52
CA SER A 152 -1.78 -12.96 -15.01
C SER A 152 -1.01 -14.23 -14.56
N LYS A 153 -0.10 -14.70 -15.41
CA LYS A 153 0.64 -15.97 -15.22
C LYS A 153 1.39 -16.01 -13.88
N LYS A 154 1.95 -14.87 -13.47
CA LYS A 154 2.64 -14.74 -12.18
C LYS A 154 2.30 -13.38 -11.54
N PRO A 155 2.10 -13.33 -10.22
CA PRO A 155 1.99 -12.06 -9.52
C PRO A 155 3.36 -11.35 -9.50
N THR A 156 3.34 -10.05 -9.68
CA THR A 156 4.54 -9.21 -9.46
C THR A 156 4.69 -8.98 -7.96
N VAL A 157 5.90 -9.16 -7.46
CA VAL A 157 6.23 -9.06 -6.04
C VAL A 157 7.06 -7.81 -5.80
N ILE A 158 6.62 -6.96 -4.88
CA ILE A 158 7.32 -5.74 -4.50
C ILE A 158 7.51 -5.76 -2.98
N ASN A 159 8.75 -5.59 -2.54
CA ASN A 159 9.09 -5.53 -1.13
C ASN A 159 9.19 -4.06 -0.69
N ILE A 160 8.43 -3.68 0.32
CA ILE A 160 8.38 -2.32 0.83
C ILE A 160 8.77 -2.35 2.30
N LYS A 161 9.82 -1.62 2.65
CA LYS A 161 10.23 -1.42 4.04
C LYS A 161 9.94 0.02 4.45
N VAL A 162 8.96 0.20 5.33
CA VAL A 162 8.72 1.49 5.98
C VAL A 162 9.59 1.58 7.22
N CYS A 163 10.46 2.58 7.27
CA CYS A 163 11.39 2.78 8.39
C CYS A 163 10.66 3.28 9.63
N ASP A 164 11.24 3.00 10.79
CA ASP A 164 10.77 3.56 12.06
C ASP A 164 10.99 5.08 12.10
N PRO A 165 10.16 5.82 12.85
CA PRO A 165 10.40 7.23 13.10
C PRO A 165 11.69 7.40 13.92
N TRP A 166 12.37 8.55 13.74
CA TRP A 166 13.66 8.84 14.40
C TRP A 166 13.61 8.70 15.94
N TYR A 167 12.46 9.03 16.54
CA TYR A 167 12.27 8.95 17.99
C TYR A 167 12.05 7.50 18.53
N ALA A 168 11.81 6.54 17.65
CA ALA A 168 11.70 5.12 17.97
C ALA A 168 12.94 4.32 17.48
N SER A 169 14.01 5.01 17.12
CA SER A 169 15.27 4.37 16.74
C SER A 169 16.02 3.86 17.98
N PRO A 170 16.88 2.84 17.84
CA PRO A 170 17.74 2.37 18.94
C PRO A 170 18.57 3.48 19.57
N GLU A 171 19.04 4.42 18.73
CA GLU A 171 19.83 5.58 19.18
C GLU A 171 19.01 6.53 20.04
N ALA A 172 17.72 6.74 19.69
CA ALA A 172 16.83 7.58 20.48
C ALA A 172 16.56 6.96 21.85
N TYR A 173 16.37 5.64 21.94
CA TYR A 173 16.21 4.97 23.24
C TYR A 173 17.44 5.08 24.11
N LEU A 174 18.65 5.01 23.53
CA LEU A 174 19.89 5.24 24.28
C LEU A 174 19.95 6.66 24.86
N LEU A 175 19.57 7.67 24.08
CA LEU A 175 19.49 9.07 24.54
C LEU A 175 18.48 9.24 25.68
N TYR A 176 17.31 8.62 25.57
CA TYR A 176 16.30 8.67 26.64
C TYR A 176 16.81 8.01 27.92
N PHE A 177 17.48 6.87 27.80
CA PHE A 177 18.10 6.21 28.95
C PHE A 177 19.15 7.10 29.63
N LEU A 178 20.05 7.71 28.86
CA LEU A 178 21.06 8.64 29.40
C LEU A 178 20.42 9.86 30.08
N ALA A 179 19.35 10.41 29.48
CA ALA A 179 18.62 11.53 30.06
C ALA A 179 17.98 11.16 31.41
N ILE A 180 17.38 9.97 31.52
CA ILE A 180 16.79 9.48 32.76
C ILE A 180 17.89 9.28 33.85
N VAL A 181 19.00 8.63 33.49
CA VAL A 181 20.13 8.43 34.42
C VAL A 181 20.67 9.77 34.93
N SER A 182 20.86 10.74 34.03
CA SER A 182 21.36 12.07 34.41
C SER A 182 20.38 12.80 35.34
N ALA A 183 19.08 12.69 35.10
CA ALA A 183 18.06 13.28 35.95
C ALA A 183 18.08 12.64 37.37
N VAL A 184 18.20 11.33 37.47
CA VAL A 184 18.31 10.61 38.77
C VAL A 184 19.56 11.04 39.51
N LEU A 185 20.71 11.10 38.85
CA LEU A 185 21.97 11.57 39.47
C LEU A 185 21.87 13.00 39.92
N TYR A 186 21.21 13.87 39.14
CA TYR A 186 21.00 15.27 39.56
C TYR A 186 20.11 15.39 40.80
N VAL A 187 19.03 14.62 40.89
CA VAL A 187 18.15 14.58 42.09
C VAL A 187 18.94 14.06 43.28
N PHE A 188 19.70 12.99 43.12
CA PHE A 188 20.54 12.45 44.21
C PHE A 188 21.58 13.46 44.69
N TYR A 189 22.26 14.14 43.74
CA TYR A 189 23.24 15.18 44.09
C TYR A 189 22.59 16.36 44.83
N THR A 190 21.42 16.82 44.43
CA THR A 190 20.72 17.91 45.09
C THR A 190 20.24 17.50 46.50
N TYR A 191 19.78 16.22 46.63
CA TYR A 191 19.39 15.66 47.91
C TYR A 191 20.58 15.59 48.89
N GLU A 192 21.73 15.07 48.49
CA GLU A 192 22.94 15.06 49.28
C GLU A 192 23.42 16.44 49.71
N ARG A 193 23.37 17.40 48.78
CA ARG A 193 23.74 18.78 49.06
C ARG A 193 22.86 19.40 50.14
N ARG A 194 21.54 19.20 50.06
CA ARG A 194 20.59 19.67 51.09
C ARG A 194 20.88 19.02 52.43
N ARG A 195 21.06 17.71 52.48
CA ARG A 195 21.36 16.98 53.69
C ARG A 195 22.65 17.45 54.39
N LYS A 196 23.70 17.80 53.63
CA LYS A 196 24.94 18.36 54.19
C LYS A 196 24.69 19.75 54.74
N ALA A 197 23.94 20.61 54.09
CA ALA A 197 23.59 21.93 54.55
C ALA A 197 22.80 21.89 55.89
N ASP A 198 21.79 21.02 55.98
CA ASP A 198 21.00 20.81 57.19
C ASP A 198 21.86 20.32 58.37
N LEU A 199 22.84 19.44 58.11
CA LEU A 199 23.77 18.96 59.14
C LEU A 199 24.73 20.07 59.62
N GLU A 200 25.18 20.95 58.74
CA GLU A 200 26.03 22.10 59.12
C GLU A 200 25.22 23.12 59.94
N GLU A 201 23.98 23.40 59.55
CA GLU A 201 23.09 24.28 60.30
C GLU A 201 22.81 23.73 61.72
N THR A 202 22.50 22.44 61.80
CA THR A 202 22.29 21.76 63.10
C THR A 202 23.53 21.83 63.98
N LYS A 203 24.75 21.61 63.49
CA LYS A 203 26.00 21.76 64.17
C LYS A 203 26.23 23.20 64.69
N MET A 204 25.94 24.18 63.87
CA MET A 204 26.08 25.60 64.22
C MET A 204 25.12 25.98 65.34
N GLN A 205 23.85 25.57 65.26
CA GLN A 205 22.87 25.78 66.33
C GLN A 205 23.28 25.13 67.64
N PHE A 206 23.80 23.89 67.55
CA PHE A 206 24.34 23.22 68.82
C PHE A 206 25.50 24.02 69.46
N LEU A 207 26.42 24.52 68.61
CA LEU A 207 27.55 25.35 69.13
C LEU A 207 27.07 26.67 69.80
N ILE A 208 26.09 27.33 69.17
CA ILE A 208 25.50 28.57 69.68
C ILE A 208 24.79 28.30 70.99
N ASN A 209 24.01 27.25 71.15
CA ASN A 209 23.32 26.89 72.39
C ASN A 209 24.29 26.50 73.47
N ALA A 210 25.32 25.69 73.17
CA ALA A 210 26.38 25.33 74.16
C ALA A 210 27.14 26.55 74.65
N THR A 211 27.41 27.54 73.81
CA THR A 211 28.09 28.79 74.20
C THR A 211 27.19 29.68 75.04
N HIS A 212 25.90 29.67 74.83
CA HIS A 212 24.92 30.38 75.64
C HIS A 212 24.79 29.79 77.04
N ASP A 213 24.76 28.46 77.18
CA ASP A 213 24.64 27.77 78.44
C ASP A 213 25.92 27.92 79.37
N ILE A 214 27.11 28.08 78.77
CA ILE A 214 28.32 28.34 79.46
C ILE A 214 28.38 29.80 79.97
N ARG A 215 27.58 30.73 79.42
CA ARG A 215 27.59 32.14 79.75
C ARG A 215 26.57 32.52 80.84
N SER A 216 25.72 31.59 81.27
CA SER A 216 24.74 31.80 82.33
C SER A 216 25.36 31.35 83.65
N PRO A 217 25.67 32.29 84.60
CA PRO A 217 26.13 31.94 85.97
C PRO A 217 24.99 31.36 86.82
#